data_a62df3f20a159b590ffba786c2e190d4
#
_entry.id   a62df3f20a159b590ffba786c2e190d4
#
_cell.length_a   1.000
_cell.length_b   1.000
_cell.length_c   1.000
_cell.angle_alpha   90.00
_cell.angle_beta   90.00
_cell.angle_gamma   90.00
#
_symmetry.space_group_name_H-M   'P 1'
#
loop_
_entity.id
_entity.type
_entity.pdbx_description
1 polymer ?
#
loop_
_entity_poly.entity_id
_entity_poly.type
_entity_poly.pdbx_seq_one_letter_code
_entity_poly.pdbx_strand_id
1 'polypeptide(L)'
;MSMKRRIAVTLPASPFVKDSVERVRWAEANGYTDAWFGDGGAPDALTTAAALGGVAESVRIGVAVTPVYTRTPAVLAATANALAQILPGRFVMGLGSSSQTMMNGWHGVALEKPVTRVCETALLVRSMLAGEKSNFDGKTLRSHGYRQFPLESPPPIYLAALRPKMIEMAAEVGDGVIFNLWPKRALPRMMEHVKIGAERAGKSWRDIEIVNRAMVMVTDDKADARNRFRAAFAPYYATPVYNQFLAWAGYSDAAETIAAGWAEKDRGKTAGAMSDEMVDEIAILGDEDECRSRILADAEGGIHTHIIAPLAIGNSEETERTFAAFAGGRFHLG
;
A
#
# COMPACT_ATOMS: atom_id res chain seq x y z
N MET A 1 19.13 -1.24 -15.83
CA MET A 1 18.24 -2.43 -16.00
C MET A 1 16.81 -1.93 -15.74
N SER A 2 15.80 -2.41 -16.45
CA SER A 2 14.39 -2.10 -16.09
C SER A 2 14.06 -2.76 -14.76
N MET A 3 13.28 -2.08 -13.93
CA MET A 3 12.81 -2.63 -12.65
C MET A 3 11.97 -3.90 -12.90
N LYS A 4 12.18 -4.92 -12.08
CA LYS A 4 11.44 -6.18 -12.20
C LYS A 4 9.97 -5.96 -11.90
N ARG A 5 9.09 -6.40 -12.78
CA ARG A 5 7.65 -6.45 -12.53
C ARG A 5 7.29 -7.64 -11.65
N ARG A 6 6.31 -7.46 -10.76
CA ARG A 6 5.96 -8.44 -9.72
C ARG A 6 4.47 -8.56 -9.53
N ILE A 7 4.03 -9.78 -9.26
CA ILE A 7 2.68 -10.07 -8.77
C ILE A 7 2.78 -10.51 -7.33
N ALA A 8 2.03 -9.86 -6.48
CA ALA A 8 2.01 -10.07 -5.05
C ALA A 8 0.64 -10.53 -4.58
N VAL A 9 0.61 -11.38 -3.57
CA VAL A 9 -0.62 -11.74 -2.87
C VAL A 9 -0.82 -10.84 -1.66
N THR A 10 -2.06 -10.41 -1.38
CA THR A 10 -2.38 -9.83 -0.08
C THR A 10 -2.58 -10.94 0.95
N LEU A 11 -2.03 -10.74 2.15
CA LEU A 11 -2.27 -11.67 3.25
C LEU A 11 -3.64 -11.42 3.88
N PRO A 12 -4.27 -12.46 4.46
CA PRO A 12 -5.61 -12.34 5.04
C PRO A 12 -5.63 -11.39 6.24
N ALA A 13 -6.70 -10.62 6.36
CA ALA A 13 -7.01 -9.85 7.55
C ALA A 13 -7.60 -10.79 8.62
N SER A 14 -6.76 -11.63 9.18
CA SER A 14 -7.14 -12.64 10.19
C SER A 14 -6.50 -12.30 11.54
N PRO A 15 -7.18 -12.57 12.67
CA PRO A 15 -6.57 -12.43 13.99
C PRO A 15 -5.51 -13.53 14.28
N PHE A 16 -5.35 -14.50 13.38
CA PHE A 16 -4.44 -15.64 13.57
C PHE A 16 -3.25 -15.54 12.59
N VAL A 17 -2.04 -15.44 13.12
CA VAL A 17 -0.79 -15.41 12.33
C VAL A 17 -0.64 -16.68 11.46
N LYS A 18 -1.14 -17.82 11.91
CA LYS A 18 -1.13 -19.07 11.12
C LYS A 18 -1.76 -18.93 9.73
N ASP A 19 -2.82 -18.13 9.60
CA ASP A 19 -3.50 -17.96 8.31
C ASP A 19 -2.60 -17.19 7.32
N SER A 20 -1.81 -16.25 7.81
CA SER A 20 -0.78 -15.57 7.02
C SER A 20 0.36 -16.52 6.63
N VAL A 21 0.77 -17.41 7.53
CA VAL A 21 1.78 -18.46 7.24
C VAL A 21 1.29 -19.41 6.15
N GLU A 22 0.04 -19.88 6.25
CA GLU A 22 -0.58 -20.76 5.25
C GLU A 22 -0.67 -20.06 3.90
N ARG A 23 -1.08 -18.78 3.87
CA ARG A 23 -1.16 -17.98 2.63
C ARG A 23 0.21 -17.74 1.99
N VAL A 24 1.25 -17.49 2.76
CA VAL A 24 2.61 -17.34 2.22
C VAL A 24 3.10 -18.64 1.58
N ARG A 25 2.93 -19.78 2.25
CA ARG A 25 3.29 -21.09 1.68
C ARG A 25 2.51 -21.37 0.39
N TRP A 26 1.21 -21.08 0.39
CA TRP A 26 0.38 -21.20 -0.80
C TRP A 26 0.89 -20.28 -1.93
N ALA A 27 1.24 -19.04 -1.62
CA ALA A 27 1.73 -18.07 -2.59
C ALA A 27 3.04 -18.56 -3.26
N GLU A 28 3.99 -19.06 -2.48
CA GLU A 28 5.25 -19.63 -3.02
C GLU A 28 4.98 -20.82 -3.92
N ALA A 29 4.15 -21.77 -3.47
CA ALA A 29 3.78 -22.95 -4.24
C ALA A 29 3.04 -22.60 -5.55
N ASN A 30 2.41 -21.43 -5.62
CA ASN A 30 1.69 -20.93 -6.80
C ASN A 30 2.45 -19.84 -7.58
N GLY A 31 3.76 -19.66 -7.33
CA GLY A 31 4.64 -18.82 -8.12
C GLY A 31 4.47 -17.32 -7.94
N TYR A 32 3.85 -16.88 -6.86
CA TYR A 32 3.87 -15.47 -6.47
C TYR A 32 5.26 -15.03 -6.03
N THR A 33 5.63 -13.81 -6.36
CA THR A 33 6.96 -13.28 -6.03
C THR A 33 7.00 -12.52 -4.71
N ASP A 34 5.83 -12.09 -4.24
CA ASP A 34 5.69 -11.21 -3.07
C ASP A 34 4.42 -11.55 -2.27
N ALA A 35 4.47 -11.28 -0.97
CA ALA A 35 3.30 -11.28 -0.09
C ALA A 35 3.27 -9.98 0.73
N TRP A 36 2.13 -9.31 0.75
CA TRP A 36 1.97 -7.99 1.36
C TRP A 36 0.77 -7.93 2.28
N PHE A 37 0.86 -7.09 3.32
CA PHE A 37 -0.25 -6.85 4.25
C PHE A 37 -0.15 -5.47 4.91
N GLY A 38 -1.26 -5.02 5.49
CA GLY A 38 -1.34 -3.73 6.19
C GLY A 38 -1.08 -3.87 7.68
N ASP A 39 -0.64 -2.79 8.31
CA ASP A 39 -0.52 -2.64 9.75
C ASP A 39 -1.74 -1.84 10.28
N GLY A 40 -2.88 -2.49 10.29
CA GLY A 40 -4.18 -1.87 10.57
C GLY A 40 -4.90 -2.44 11.81
N GLY A 41 -4.15 -3.00 12.75
CA GLY A 41 -4.74 -3.57 13.97
C GLY A 41 -3.97 -4.75 14.51
N ALA A 42 -4.65 -5.86 14.79
CA ALA A 42 -4.06 -7.08 15.29
C ALA A 42 -4.21 -8.22 14.28
N PRO A 43 -3.20 -9.12 14.17
CA PRO A 43 -1.89 -9.06 14.86
C PRO A 43 -0.98 -7.93 14.33
N ASP A 44 0.03 -7.57 15.14
CA ASP A 44 1.05 -6.59 14.77
C ASP A 44 1.79 -7.01 13.49
N ALA A 45 1.84 -6.11 12.51
CA ALA A 45 2.35 -6.45 11.18
C ALA A 45 3.84 -6.77 11.17
N LEU A 46 4.67 -6.01 11.88
CA LEU A 46 6.12 -6.24 11.89
C LEU A 46 6.49 -7.52 12.65
N THR A 47 5.76 -7.84 13.73
CA THR A 47 5.88 -9.13 14.42
C THR A 47 5.43 -10.29 13.53
N THR A 48 4.34 -10.11 12.78
CA THR A 48 3.88 -11.11 11.79
C THR A 48 4.93 -11.29 10.70
N ALA A 49 5.54 -10.22 10.16
CA ALA A 49 6.61 -10.32 9.18
C ALA A 49 7.79 -11.16 9.69
N ALA A 50 8.16 -11.03 10.97
CA ALA A 50 9.20 -11.85 11.58
C ALA A 50 8.82 -13.34 11.62
N ALA A 51 7.57 -13.65 11.96
CA ALA A 51 7.07 -15.04 11.95
C ALA A 51 7.07 -15.63 10.53
N LEU A 52 6.75 -14.83 9.51
CA LEU A 52 6.78 -15.26 8.11
C LEU A 52 8.20 -15.54 7.62
N GLY A 53 9.22 -14.87 8.16
CA GLY A 53 10.61 -15.08 7.81
C GLY A 53 11.11 -16.51 8.08
N GLY A 54 10.49 -17.21 9.03
CA GLY A 54 10.79 -18.61 9.32
C GLY A 54 10.15 -19.62 8.34
N VAL A 55 9.28 -19.17 7.45
CA VAL A 55 8.52 -20.04 6.52
C VAL A 55 8.60 -19.60 5.07
N ALA A 56 8.85 -18.32 4.80
CA ALA A 56 9.03 -17.79 3.46
C ALA A 56 10.46 -18.10 2.96
N GLU A 57 10.59 -18.86 1.88
CA GLU A 57 11.88 -19.25 1.31
C GLU A 57 12.33 -18.27 0.20
N SER A 58 11.41 -17.84 -0.64
CA SER A 58 11.69 -17.05 -1.85
C SER A 58 10.87 -15.76 -1.97
N VAL A 59 9.64 -15.73 -1.47
CA VAL A 59 8.78 -14.54 -1.58
C VAL A 59 9.32 -13.37 -0.77
N ARG A 60 9.20 -12.19 -1.33
CA ARG A 60 9.47 -10.94 -0.64
C ARG A 60 8.26 -10.57 0.24
N ILE A 61 8.53 -10.21 1.48
CA ILE A 61 7.50 -9.80 2.45
C ILE A 61 7.48 -8.27 2.53
N GLY A 62 6.34 -7.66 2.25
CA GLY A 62 6.16 -6.21 2.34
C GLY A 62 5.03 -5.81 3.28
N VAL A 63 5.20 -4.70 3.99
CA VAL A 63 4.14 -4.08 4.79
C VAL A 63 3.64 -2.81 4.09
N ALA A 64 2.35 -2.72 3.83
CA ALA A 64 1.73 -1.59 3.14
C ALA A 64 0.49 -1.08 3.90
N VAL A 65 0.69 -0.27 4.93
CA VAL A 65 1.91 0.36 5.46
C VAL A 65 1.89 0.42 6.98
N THR A 66 3.08 0.48 7.58
CA THR A 66 3.20 0.76 9.02
C THR A 66 2.99 2.26 9.26
N PRO A 67 2.08 2.65 10.18
CA PRO A 67 1.87 4.05 10.53
C PRO A 67 3.07 4.66 11.26
N VAL A 68 3.57 5.81 10.77
CA VAL A 68 4.73 6.52 11.36
C VAL A 68 4.42 7.22 12.69
N TYR A 69 3.18 7.19 13.13
CA TYR A 69 2.74 7.78 14.40
C TYR A 69 2.70 6.79 15.56
N THR A 70 2.67 5.49 15.28
CA THR A 70 2.54 4.45 16.30
C THR A 70 3.88 3.93 16.81
N ARG A 71 4.96 4.17 16.06
CA ARG A 71 6.32 3.75 16.42
C ARG A 71 7.31 4.88 16.18
N THR A 72 8.31 5.03 17.07
CA THR A 72 9.38 6.00 16.88
C THR A 72 10.35 5.55 15.77
N PRO A 73 11.09 6.47 15.11
CA PRO A 73 12.09 6.09 14.12
C PRO A 73 13.13 5.10 14.62
N ALA A 74 13.56 5.23 15.89
CA ALA A 74 14.52 4.30 16.49
C ALA A 74 13.95 2.88 16.62
N VAL A 75 12.68 2.74 17.02
CA VAL A 75 12.00 1.44 17.07
C VAL A 75 11.84 0.87 15.66
N LEU A 76 11.43 1.69 14.69
CA LEU A 76 11.32 1.26 13.29
C LEU A 76 12.67 0.78 12.72
N ALA A 77 13.74 1.52 12.98
CA ALA A 77 15.10 1.15 12.54
C ALA A 77 15.58 -0.16 13.19
N ALA A 78 15.36 -0.33 14.51
CA ALA A 78 15.72 -1.56 15.21
C ALA A 78 14.92 -2.76 14.69
N THR A 79 13.61 -2.60 14.45
CA THR A 79 12.77 -3.65 13.88
C THR A 79 13.16 -3.99 12.45
N ALA A 80 13.43 -2.97 11.61
CA ALA A 80 13.89 -3.18 10.24
C ALA A 80 15.24 -3.91 10.19
N ASN A 81 16.13 -3.61 11.13
CA ASN A 81 17.40 -4.32 11.28
C ASN A 81 17.17 -5.82 11.56
N ALA A 82 16.30 -6.15 12.50
CA ALA A 82 15.97 -7.54 12.81
C ALA A 82 15.32 -8.26 11.61
N LEU A 83 14.35 -7.61 10.95
CA LEU A 83 13.66 -8.18 9.79
C LEU A 83 14.58 -8.37 8.59
N ALA A 84 15.55 -7.49 8.37
CA ALA A 84 16.55 -7.66 7.31
C ALA A 84 17.45 -8.89 7.54
N GLN A 85 17.72 -9.26 8.79
CA GLN A 85 18.48 -10.47 9.13
C GLN A 85 17.63 -11.75 8.99
N ILE A 86 16.33 -11.67 9.31
CA ILE A 86 15.41 -12.81 9.20
C ILE A 86 14.99 -13.04 7.74
N LEU A 87 14.86 -11.98 6.96
CA LEU A 87 14.45 -11.97 5.55
C LEU A 87 15.51 -11.28 4.68
N PRO A 88 16.72 -11.81 4.56
CA PRO A 88 17.83 -11.13 3.87
C PRO A 88 17.46 -10.83 2.41
N GLY A 89 17.46 -9.53 2.06
CA GLY A 89 17.07 -9.02 0.73
C GLY A 89 15.60 -9.19 0.36
N ARG A 90 14.74 -9.67 1.26
CA ARG A 90 13.34 -10.01 0.99
C ARG A 90 12.33 -9.29 1.89
N PHE A 91 12.75 -8.32 2.68
CA PHE A 91 11.84 -7.47 3.45
C PHE A 91 11.72 -6.08 2.81
N VAL A 92 10.50 -5.54 2.74
CA VAL A 92 10.21 -4.16 2.33
C VAL A 92 9.48 -3.44 3.45
N MET A 93 10.06 -2.33 3.91
CA MET A 93 9.44 -1.50 4.93
C MET A 93 8.56 -0.44 4.27
N GLY A 94 7.25 -0.68 4.24
CA GLY A 94 6.30 0.35 3.81
C GLY A 94 5.85 1.23 4.97
N LEU A 95 5.99 2.54 4.82
CA LEU A 95 5.62 3.55 5.81
C LEU A 95 4.53 4.48 5.28
N GLY A 96 3.66 4.95 6.16
CA GLY A 96 2.61 5.89 5.80
C GLY A 96 2.02 6.63 6.98
N SER A 97 1.13 7.58 6.70
CA SER A 97 0.48 8.39 7.74
C SER A 97 -0.70 7.69 8.42
N SER A 98 -1.27 6.65 7.80
CA SER A 98 -2.56 6.09 8.21
C SER A 98 -3.73 7.09 8.10
N SER A 99 -4.83 6.86 8.80
CA SER A 99 -6.03 7.69 8.78
C SER A 99 -6.25 8.41 10.11
N GLN A 100 -7.01 9.51 10.07
CA GLN A 100 -7.43 10.24 11.27
C GLN A 100 -8.17 9.32 12.25
N THR A 101 -9.04 8.45 11.73
CA THR A 101 -9.83 7.52 12.56
C THR A 101 -8.93 6.56 13.34
N MET A 102 -7.92 5.99 12.69
CA MET A 102 -6.98 5.08 13.35
C MET A 102 -6.08 5.83 14.32
N MET A 103 -5.43 6.91 13.87
CA MET A 103 -4.46 7.61 14.71
C MET A 103 -5.12 8.28 15.92
N ASN A 104 -6.17 9.04 15.72
CA ASN A 104 -6.85 9.72 16.82
C ASN A 104 -7.77 8.76 17.60
N GLY A 105 -8.60 7.97 16.89
CA GLY A 105 -9.58 7.11 17.52
C GLY A 105 -9.00 5.90 18.26
N TRP A 106 -8.03 5.19 17.64
CA TRP A 106 -7.49 3.97 18.22
C TRP A 106 -6.26 4.21 19.09
N HIS A 107 -5.39 5.14 18.69
CA HIS A 107 -4.09 5.36 19.33
C HIS A 107 -4.04 6.65 20.16
N GLY A 108 -5.06 7.52 20.11
CA GLY A 108 -5.07 8.80 20.81
C GLY A 108 -3.99 9.77 20.34
N VAL A 109 -3.51 9.60 19.10
CA VAL A 109 -2.41 10.41 18.53
C VAL A 109 -2.96 11.33 17.46
N ALA A 110 -2.64 12.63 17.56
CA ALA A 110 -3.04 13.60 16.55
C ALA A 110 -2.32 13.36 15.22
N LEU A 111 -3.10 13.35 14.12
CA LEU A 111 -2.57 13.24 12.75
C LEU A 111 -2.18 14.61 12.22
N GLU A 112 -1.01 15.11 12.65
CA GLU A 112 -0.52 16.44 12.30
C GLU A 112 0.64 16.37 11.30
N LYS A 113 0.66 17.32 10.34
CA LYS A 113 1.73 17.47 9.34
C LYS A 113 2.16 16.15 8.69
N PRO A 114 1.23 15.33 8.13
CA PRO A 114 1.51 13.96 7.72
C PRO A 114 2.63 13.85 6.69
N VAL A 115 2.74 14.76 5.72
CA VAL A 115 3.82 14.76 4.73
C VAL A 115 5.18 14.93 5.42
N THR A 116 5.29 15.92 6.31
CA THR A 116 6.54 16.18 7.05
C THR A 116 6.89 15.02 7.98
N ARG A 117 5.88 14.47 8.69
CA ARG A 117 6.10 13.35 9.63
C ARG A 117 6.61 12.09 8.92
N VAL A 118 6.02 11.72 7.79
CA VAL A 118 6.45 10.57 6.98
C VAL A 118 7.86 10.81 6.43
N CYS A 119 8.13 12.00 5.89
CA CYS A 119 9.45 12.38 5.38
C CYS A 119 10.54 12.27 6.46
N GLU A 120 10.35 12.96 7.60
CA GLU A 120 11.30 12.94 8.70
C GLU A 120 11.52 11.54 9.27
N THR A 121 10.47 10.72 9.34
CA THR A 121 10.59 9.30 9.77
C THR A 121 11.44 8.50 8.78
N ALA A 122 11.17 8.61 7.49
CA ALA A 122 11.90 7.86 6.46
C ALA A 122 13.40 8.24 6.46
N LEU A 123 13.71 9.52 6.53
CA LEU A 123 15.10 10.03 6.60
C LEU A 123 15.82 9.53 7.85
N LEU A 124 15.18 9.61 9.02
CA LEU A 124 15.76 9.14 10.28
C LEU A 124 15.99 7.63 10.27
N VAL A 125 15.00 6.84 9.83
CA VAL A 125 15.14 5.38 9.74
C VAL A 125 16.31 5.02 8.82
N ARG A 126 16.40 5.66 7.65
CA ARG A 126 17.50 5.43 6.69
C ARG A 126 18.87 5.73 7.30
N SER A 127 19.04 6.89 7.93
CA SER A 127 20.28 7.29 8.62
C SER A 127 20.66 6.31 9.74
N MET A 128 19.69 5.89 10.55
CA MET A 128 19.90 4.91 11.61
C MET A 128 20.29 3.53 11.08
N LEU A 129 19.68 3.07 9.97
CA LEU A 129 20.05 1.81 9.30
C LEU A 129 21.46 1.85 8.71
N ALA A 130 21.94 3.03 8.31
CA ALA A 130 23.30 3.25 7.87
C ALA A 130 24.33 3.31 9.05
N GLY A 131 23.86 3.20 10.30
CA GLY A 131 24.69 3.20 11.51
C GLY A 131 25.11 4.61 11.96
N GLU A 132 24.51 5.66 11.41
CA GLU A 132 24.78 7.03 11.83
C GLU A 132 24.19 7.30 13.23
N LYS A 133 24.91 8.05 14.06
CA LYS A 133 24.40 8.51 15.35
C LYS A 133 23.38 9.62 15.13
N SER A 134 22.16 9.43 15.59
CA SER A 134 21.10 10.42 15.38
C SER A 134 21.45 11.77 16.03
N ASN A 135 21.26 12.84 15.27
CA ASN A 135 21.34 14.22 15.72
C ASN A 135 20.37 15.05 14.87
N PHE A 136 19.08 15.00 15.21
CA PHE A 136 18.02 15.51 14.37
C PHE A 136 17.00 16.31 15.18
N ASP A 137 16.78 17.57 14.78
CA ASP A 137 15.72 18.45 15.25
C ASP A 137 14.84 18.86 14.06
N GLY A 138 13.81 18.05 13.81
CA GLY A 138 12.85 18.30 12.75
C GLY A 138 11.64 19.13 13.19
N LYS A 139 10.66 19.26 12.31
CA LYS A 139 9.40 19.98 12.57
C LYS A 139 8.39 19.12 13.34
N THR A 140 8.54 17.79 13.30
CA THR A 140 7.61 16.81 13.90
C THR A 140 8.31 15.76 14.73
N LEU A 141 9.61 15.58 14.53
CA LEU A 141 10.45 14.59 15.18
C LEU A 141 11.72 15.17 15.78
N ARG A 142 12.19 14.53 16.83
CA ARG A 142 13.43 14.83 17.49
C ARG A 142 14.12 13.52 17.88
N SER A 143 15.42 13.39 17.58
CA SER A 143 16.21 12.20 17.92
C SER A 143 17.68 12.54 18.10
N HIS A 144 18.22 12.22 19.28
CA HIS A 144 19.63 12.45 19.59
C HIS A 144 20.23 11.23 20.27
N GLY A 145 21.43 10.84 19.81
CA GLY A 145 22.26 9.84 20.47
C GLY A 145 21.95 8.39 20.15
N TYR A 146 20.87 8.07 19.43
CA TYR A 146 20.60 6.70 18.99
C TYR A 146 21.61 6.26 17.93
N ARG A 147 22.12 5.06 18.06
CA ARG A 147 23.02 4.41 17.10
C ARG A 147 22.82 2.91 17.12
N GLN A 148 22.87 2.26 15.97
CA GLN A 148 22.91 0.81 15.80
C GLN A 148 24.05 0.43 14.84
N PHE A 149 24.38 -0.87 14.77
CA PHE A 149 25.30 -1.36 13.75
C PHE A 149 24.70 -1.18 12.36
N PRO A 150 25.48 -0.70 11.37
CA PRO A 150 25.02 -0.55 10.01
C PRO A 150 24.68 -1.90 9.41
N LEU A 151 23.66 -1.93 8.55
CA LEU A 151 23.33 -3.08 7.71
C LEU A 151 24.08 -2.97 6.37
N GLU A 152 24.70 -4.06 5.91
CA GLU A 152 25.28 -4.13 4.57
C GLU A 152 24.21 -3.97 3.47
N SER A 153 23.04 -4.54 3.69
CA SER A 153 21.88 -4.48 2.80
C SER A 153 20.63 -4.06 3.58
N PRO A 154 20.41 -2.77 3.82
CA PRO A 154 19.20 -2.31 4.50
C PRO A 154 17.96 -2.58 3.65
N PRO A 155 16.81 -2.89 4.28
CA PRO A 155 15.58 -3.06 3.54
C PRO A 155 15.15 -1.75 2.87
N PRO A 156 14.60 -1.79 1.66
CA PRO A 156 14.08 -0.59 1.01
C PRO A 156 12.89 -0.01 1.79
N ILE A 157 12.80 1.31 1.80
CA ILE A 157 11.74 2.07 2.47
C ILE A 157 10.77 2.59 1.41
N TYR A 158 9.56 2.05 1.40
CA TYR A 158 8.50 2.49 0.49
C TYR A 158 7.49 3.35 1.23
N LEU A 159 6.99 4.38 0.55
CA LEU A 159 6.11 5.37 1.17
C LEU A 159 4.73 5.39 0.50
N ALA A 160 3.68 5.29 1.31
CA ALA A 160 2.32 5.41 0.80
C ALA A 160 2.00 6.86 0.45
N ALA A 161 1.44 7.04 -0.73
CA ALA A 161 1.09 8.35 -1.24
C ALA A 161 -0.19 8.31 -2.09
N LEU A 162 -0.98 9.38 -2.02
CA LEU A 162 -2.20 9.53 -2.78
C LEU A 162 -2.27 10.84 -3.56
N ARG A 163 -1.83 11.94 -2.98
CA ARG A 163 -1.96 13.29 -3.53
C ARG A 163 -0.61 13.89 -3.88
N PRO A 164 -0.57 14.89 -4.78
CA PRO A 164 0.65 15.46 -5.36
C PRO A 164 1.82 15.60 -4.40
N LYS A 165 1.68 16.41 -3.34
CA LYS A 165 2.77 16.67 -2.39
C LYS A 165 3.29 15.42 -1.67
N MET A 166 2.40 14.45 -1.38
CA MET A 166 2.80 13.20 -0.75
C MET A 166 3.51 12.29 -1.76
N ILE A 167 3.05 12.25 -3.03
CA ILE A 167 3.67 11.46 -4.11
C ILE A 167 5.08 12.01 -4.40
N GLU A 168 5.20 13.33 -4.55
CA GLU A 168 6.50 13.98 -4.79
C GLU A 168 7.49 13.69 -3.66
N MET A 169 7.07 13.89 -2.40
CA MET A 169 7.91 13.58 -1.24
C MET A 169 8.27 12.08 -1.17
N ALA A 170 7.32 11.20 -1.43
CA ALA A 170 7.57 9.76 -1.42
C ALA A 170 8.59 9.33 -2.48
N ALA A 171 8.50 9.89 -3.68
CA ALA A 171 9.47 9.65 -4.75
C ALA A 171 10.83 10.29 -4.47
N GLU A 172 10.86 11.44 -3.78
CA GLU A 172 12.10 12.14 -3.41
C GLU A 172 12.91 11.35 -2.38
N VAL A 173 12.29 10.90 -1.29
CA VAL A 173 13.01 10.32 -0.16
C VAL A 173 12.89 8.79 -0.04
N GLY A 174 11.91 8.16 -0.69
CA GLY A 174 11.67 6.72 -0.67
C GLY A 174 12.46 5.96 -1.75
N ASP A 175 12.46 4.64 -1.62
CA ASP A 175 12.93 3.69 -2.64
C ASP A 175 11.77 3.17 -3.49
N GLY A 176 10.53 3.36 -3.01
CA GLY A 176 9.30 3.05 -3.72
C GLY A 176 8.12 3.88 -3.24
N VAL A 177 7.07 3.92 -4.07
CA VAL A 177 5.82 4.61 -3.79
C VAL A 177 4.68 3.59 -3.81
N ILE A 178 3.82 3.62 -2.80
CA ILE A 178 2.68 2.70 -2.68
C ILE A 178 1.38 3.46 -2.93
N PHE A 179 0.64 3.02 -3.94
CA PHE A 179 -0.68 3.53 -4.31
C PHE A 179 -1.79 2.58 -3.82
N ASN A 180 -2.95 3.14 -3.51
CA ASN A 180 -4.13 2.39 -3.08
C ASN A 180 -5.41 3.13 -3.48
N LEU A 181 -6.44 2.40 -3.94
CA LEU A 181 -7.79 2.90 -4.20
C LEU A 181 -7.82 4.16 -5.11
N TRP A 182 -7.10 4.13 -6.21
CA TRP A 182 -7.00 5.22 -7.17
C TRP A 182 -7.77 4.92 -8.47
N PRO A 183 -8.44 5.92 -9.07
CA PRO A 183 -9.08 5.74 -10.37
C PRO A 183 -8.04 5.70 -11.50
N LYS A 184 -8.23 4.80 -12.47
CA LYS A 184 -7.33 4.58 -13.61
C LYS A 184 -6.93 5.88 -14.33
N ARG A 185 -7.89 6.77 -14.54
CA ARG A 185 -7.65 8.08 -15.17
C ARG A 185 -6.64 8.97 -14.43
N ALA A 186 -6.43 8.74 -13.13
CA ALA A 186 -5.49 9.51 -12.33
C ALA A 186 -4.03 9.08 -12.54
N LEU A 187 -3.75 7.86 -13.03
CA LEU A 187 -2.39 7.30 -13.10
C LEU A 187 -1.40 8.20 -13.85
N PRO A 188 -1.69 8.73 -15.05
CA PRO A 188 -0.74 9.58 -15.76
C PRO A 188 -0.29 10.79 -14.93
N ARG A 189 -1.25 11.47 -14.27
CA ARG A 189 -0.97 12.62 -13.39
C ARG A 189 -0.22 12.21 -12.12
N MET A 190 -0.52 11.06 -11.53
CA MET A 190 0.21 10.52 -10.38
C MET A 190 1.67 10.25 -10.77
N MET A 191 1.91 9.66 -11.94
CA MET A 191 3.26 9.39 -12.44
C MET A 191 4.06 10.66 -12.78
N GLU A 192 3.40 11.76 -13.17
CA GLU A 192 4.05 13.07 -13.30
C GLU A 192 4.62 13.55 -11.95
N HIS A 193 3.85 13.41 -10.86
CA HIS A 193 4.32 13.76 -9.52
C HIS A 193 5.44 12.82 -9.02
N VAL A 194 5.44 11.54 -9.41
CA VAL A 194 6.58 10.64 -9.16
C VAL A 194 7.84 11.16 -9.85
N LYS A 195 7.74 11.57 -11.12
CA LYS A 195 8.86 12.13 -11.88
C LYS A 195 9.41 13.42 -11.24
N ILE A 196 8.53 14.33 -10.81
CA ILE A 196 8.91 15.57 -10.13
C ILE A 196 9.68 15.26 -8.85
N GLY A 197 9.20 14.33 -8.01
CA GLY A 197 9.89 13.95 -6.77
C GLY A 197 11.24 13.29 -7.03
N ALA A 198 11.31 12.40 -8.00
CA ALA A 198 12.55 11.74 -8.41
C ALA A 198 13.60 12.75 -8.90
N GLU A 199 13.19 13.70 -9.75
CA GLU A 199 14.05 14.75 -10.29
C GLU A 199 14.65 15.64 -9.17
N ARG A 200 13.85 16.01 -8.15
CA ARG A 200 14.35 16.76 -6.98
C ARG A 200 15.46 16.02 -6.23
N ALA A 201 15.42 14.70 -6.22
CA ALA A 201 16.43 13.86 -5.59
C ALA A 201 17.60 13.49 -6.54
N GLY A 202 17.60 13.96 -7.79
CA GLY A 202 18.56 13.54 -8.81
C GLY A 202 18.48 12.08 -9.20
N LYS A 203 17.31 11.43 -9.00
CA LYS A 203 17.07 10.03 -9.33
C LYS A 203 16.32 9.89 -10.66
N SER A 204 16.47 8.76 -11.33
CA SER A 204 15.52 8.35 -12.35
C SER A 204 14.24 7.83 -11.67
N TRP A 205 13.07 8.26 -12.14
CA TRP A 205 11.81 7.68 -11.67
C TRP A 205 11.70 6.17 -11.94
N ARG A 206 12.48 5.65 -12.90
CA ARG A 206 12.57 4.22 -13.21
C ARG A 206 13.31 3.41 -12.15
N ASP A 207 14.03 4.07 -11.24
CA ASP A 207 14.71 3.44 -10.11
C ASP A 207 13.82 3.42 -8.86
N ILE A 208 12.58 3.95 -8.95
CA ILE A 208 11.60 3.96 -7.88
C ILE A 208 10.55 2.88 -8.15
N GLU A 209 10.43 1.91 -7.26
CA GLU A 209 9.40 0.87 -7.42
C GLU A 209 8.02 1.43 -7.12
N ILE A 210 7.11 1.35 -8.10
CA ILE A 210 5.72 1.76 -7.93
C ILE A 210 4.89 0.52 -7.60
N VAL A 211 4.30 0.52 -6.42
CA VAL A 211 3.49 -0.57 -5.89
C VAL A 211 2.02 -0.15 -5.90
N ASN A 212 1.14 -0.99 -6.39
CA ASN A 212 -0.29 -0.80 -6.36
C ASN A 212 -0.95 -1.90 -5.53
N ARG A 213 -1.74 -1.52 -4.52
CA ARG A 213 -2.70 -2.44 -3.91
C ARG A 213 -3.97 -2.42 -4.75
N ALA A 214 -4.06 -3.38 -5.69
CA ALA A 214 -5.16 -3.51 -6.61
C ALA A 214 -6.32 -4.26 -5.95
N MET A 215 -7.49 -3.61 -5.84
CA MET A 215 -8.73 -4.28 -5.43
C MET A 215 -9.25 -5.07 -6.63
N VAL A 216 -9.15 -6.40 -6.57
CA VAL A 216 -9.47 -7.29 -7.68
C VAL A 216 -10.57 -8.27 -7.28
N MET A 217 -11.47 -8.59 -8.20
CA MET A 217 -12.43 -9.67 -8.04
C MET A 217 -12.71 -10.31 -9.38
N VAL A 218 -12.28 -11.56 -9.54
CA VAL A 218 -12.66 -12.39 -10.67
C VAL A 218 -14.04 -12.97 -10.39
N THR A 219 -15.04 -12.50 -11.15
CA THR A 219 -16.46 -12.81 -10.94
C THR A 219 -17.22 -12.82 -12.23
N ASP A 220 -18.31 -13.59 -12.26
CA ASP A 220 -19.28 -13.58 -13.36
C ASP A 220 -20.44 -12.58 -13.11
N ASP A 221 -20.56 -12.05 -11.88
CA ASP A 221 -21.53 -11.02 -11.49
C ASP A 221 -20.84 -9.69 -11.14
N LYS A 222 -20.52 -8.94 -12.18
CA LYS A 222 -19.88 -7.63 -12.06
C LYS A 222 -20.77 -6.59 -11.37
N ALA A 223 -22.09 -6.72 -11.48
CA ALA A 223 -23.04 -5.80 -10.85
C ALA A 223 -23.03 -5.97 -9.33
N ASP A 224 -23.05 -7.19 -8.84
CA ASP A 224 -22.95 -7.49 -7.41
C ASP A 224 -21.55 -7.09 -6.87
N ALA A 225 -20.48 -7.36 -7.60
CA ALA A 225 -19.12 -6.94 -7.23
C ALA A 225 -19.01 -5.43 -7.07
N ARG A 226 -19.61 -4.62 -7.96
CA ARG A 226 -19.67 -3.15 -7.81
C ARG A 226 -20.41 -2.73 -6.55
N ASN A 227 -21.53 -3.38 -6.23
CA ASN A 227 -22.30 -3.07 -5.02
C ASN A 227 -21.52 -3.41 -3.76
N ARG A 228 -20.82 -4.54 -3.72
CA ARG A 228 -19.92 -4.90 -2.62
C ARG A 228 -18.79 -3.88 -2.47
N PHE A 229 -18.20 -3.42 -3.57
CA PHE A 229 -17.17 -2.39 -3.55
C PHE A 229 -17.71 -1.09 -2.95
N ARG A 230 -18.88 -0.60 -3.38
CA ARG A 230 -19.51 0.58 -2.82
C ARG A 230 -19.74 0.45 -1.31
N ALA A 231 -20.30 -0.67 -0.88
CA ALA A 231 -20.56 -0.94 0.54
C ALA A 231 -19.29 -0.89 1.39
N ALA A 232 -18.19 -1.45 0.88
CA ALA A 232 -16.92 -1.51 1.60
C ALA A 232 -16.16 -0.19 1.59
N PHE A 233 -16.16 0.54 0.46
CA PHE A 233 -15.22 1.64 0.25
C PHE A 233 -15.86 3.02 0.20
N ALA A 234 -17.19 3.18 0.09
CA ALA A 234 -17.81 4.49 0.22
C ALA A 234 -17.44 5.22 1.53
N PRO A 235 -17.37 4.54 2.70
CA PRO A 235 -16.86 5.16 3.92
C PRO A 235 -15.41 5.65 3.83
N TYR A 236 -14.55 4.99 3.07
CA TYR A 236 -13.18 5.44 2.83
C TYR A 236 -13.16 6.76 2.06
N TYR A 237 -13.96 6.84 0.99
CA TYR A 237 -14.05 8.04 0.15
C TYR A 237 -14.79 9.21 0.83
N ALA A 238 -15.48 8.96 1.92
CA ALA A 238 -16.01 10.01 2.80
C ALA A 238 -14.94 10.64 3.70
N THR A 239 -13.77 9.97 3.88
CA THR A 239 -12.68 10.57 4.66
C THR A 239 -12.02 11.72 3.90
N PRO A 240 -11.56 12.80 4.58
CA PRO A 240 -11.05 13.99 3.89
C PRO A 240 -9.92 13.72 2.89
N VAL A 241 -9.03 12.77 3.20
CA VAL A 241 -7.88 12.44 2.33
C VAL A 241 -8.33 11.83 1.02
N TYR A 242 -9.20 10.81 1.07
CA TYR A 242 -9.70 10.12 -0.12
C TYR A 242 -10.73 10.98 -0.88
N ASN A 243 -11.56 11.75 -0.17
CA ASN A 243 -12.52 12.65 -0.79
C ASN A 243 -11.83 13.72 -1.66
N GLN A 244 -10.83 14.40 -1.09
CA GLN A 244 -10.03 15.39 -1.82
C GLN A 244 -9.22 14.74 -2.96
N PHE A 245 -8.82 13.49 -2.82
CA PHE A 245 -8.16 12.75 -3.89
C PHE A 245 -9.12 12.46 -5.05
N LEU A 246 -10.36 12.04 -4.77
CA LEU A 246 -11.39 11.85 -5.80
C LEU A 246 -11.66 13.14 -6.59
N ALA A 247 -11.84 14.27 -5.88
CA ALA A 247 -12.02 15.56 -6.52
C ALA A 247 -10.83 15.91 -7.43
N TRP A 248 -9.59 15.71 -6.94
CA TRP A 248 -8.39 15.91 -7.74
C TRP A 248 -8.32 14.96 -8.94
N ALA A 249 -8.82 13.73 -8.81
CA ALA A 249 -8.84 12.72 -9.88
C ALA A 249 -9.94 12.96 -10.93
N GLY A 250 -10.74 14.02 -10.81
CA GLY A 250 -11.78 14.40 -11.76
C GLY A 250 -13.20 13.94 -11.40
N TYR A 251 -13.42 13.59 -10.14
CA TYR A 251 -14.73 13.19 -9.59
C TYR A 251 -15.23 14.17 -8.54
N SER A 252 -15.18 15.49 -8.82
CA SER A 252 -15.56 16.54 -7.86
C SER A 252 -17.00 16.40 -7.37
N ASP A 253 -17.96 16.22 -8.30
CA ASP A 253 -19.39 16.13 -7.96
C ASP A 253 -19.70 14.88 -7.11
N ALA A 254 -19.06 13.75 -7.45
CA ALA A 254 -19.17 12.52 -6.64
C ALA A 254 -18.56 12.72 -5.24
N ALA A 255 -17.40 13.37 -5.14
CA ALA A 255 -16.75 13.65 -3.87
C ALA A 255 -17.62 14.55 -2.97
N GLU A 256 -18.24 15.60 -3.51
CA GLU A 256 -19.18 16.47 -2.79
C GLU A 256 -20.41 15.69 -2.31
N THR A 257 -21.01 14.88 -3.19
CA THR A 257 -22.19 14.08 -2.85
C THR A 257 -21.88 13.02 -1.77
N ILE A 258 -20.69 12.35 -1.86
CA ILE A 258 -20.22 11.42 -0.84
C ILE A 258 -20.05 12.13 0.51
N ALA A 259 -19.42 13.31 0.53
CA ALA A 259 -19.21 14.05 1.76
C ALA A 259 -20.54 14.51 2.39
N ALA A 260 -21.48 15.00 1.59
CA ALA A 260 -22.82 15.41 2.04
C ALA A 260 -23.60 14.22 2.62
N GLY A 261 -23.69 13.10 1.87
CA GLY A 261 -24.36 11.88 2.33
C GLY A 261 -23.79 11.33 3.63
N TRP A 262 -22.46 11.38 3.77
CA TRP A 262 -21.80 10.95 5.01
C TRP A 262 -22.14 11.85 6.21
N ALA A 263 -22.15 13.18 6.02
CA ALA A 263 -22.52 14.15 7.04
C ALA A 263 -23.99 13.99 7.48
N GLU A 264 -24.88 13.69 6.53
CA GLU A 264 -26.30 13.42 6.76
C GLU A 264 -26.56 12.01 7.33
N LYS A 265 -25.53 11.16 7.46
CA LYS A 265 -25.62 9.73 7.81
C LYS A 265 -26.47 8.91 6.82
N ASP A 266 -26.61 9.39 5.61
CA ASP A 266 -27.28 8.69 4.51
C ASP A 266 -26.27 7.82 3.75
N ARG A 267 -26.24 6.53 4.11
CA ARG A 267 -25.35 5.55 3.49
C ARG A 267 -25.75 5.26 2.04
N GLY A 268 -27.05 5.33 1.73
CA GLY A 268 -27.56 5.15 0.38
C GLY A 268 -27.07 6.24 -0.56
N LYS A 269 -27.20 7.51 -0.14
CA LYS A 269 -26.66 8.66 -0.87
C LYS A 269 -25.14 8.58 -1.02
N THR A 270 -24.43 8.21 0.06
CA THR A 270 -22.98 8.09 0.06
C THR A 270 -22.50 7.02 -0.96
N ALA A 271 -23.07 5.83 -0.93
CA ALA A 271 -22.71 4.74 -1.82
C ALA A 271 -23.21 4.99 -3.26
N GLY A 272 -24.43 5.52 -3.42
CA GLY A 272 -25.03 5.82 -4.72
C GLY A 272 -24.31 6.90 -5.53
N ALA A 273 -23.52 7.75 -4.87
CA ALA A 273 -22.68 8.75 -5.55
C ALA A 273 -21.51 8.11 -6.34
N MET A 274 -21.18 6.84 -6.08
CA MET A 274 -20.16 6.10 -6.82
C MET A 274 -20.81 5.41 -8.02
N SER A 275 -20.72 6.00 -9.20
CA SER A 275 -21.23 5.40 -10.44
C SER A 275 -20.53 4.08 -10.77
N ASP A 276 -21.12 3.27 -11.66
CA ASP A 276 -20.49 2.03 -12.15
C ASP A 276 -19.15 2.31 -12.81
N GLU A 277 -19.08 3.37 -13.64
CA GLU A 277 -17.83 3.82 -14.28
C GLU A 277 -16.75 4.16 -13.24
N MET A 278 -17.11 4.91 -12.20
CA MET A 278 -16.17 5.27 -11.14
C MET A 278 -15.65 4.03 -10.40
N VAL A 279 -16.52 3.07 -10.12
CA VAL A 279 -16.10 1.80 -9.48
C VAL A 279 -15.15 1.03 -10.39
N ASP A 280 -15.46 0.90 -11.68
CA ASP A 280 -14.61 0.19 -12.67
C ASP A 280 -13.28 0.90 -12.93
N GLU A 281 -13.21 2.20 -12.68
CA GLU A 281 -11.94 2.95 -12.71
C GLU A 281 -11.04 2.60 -11.52
N ILE A 282 -11.63 2.26 -10.36
CA ILE A 282 -10.89 2.04 -9.10
C ILE A 282 -10.63 0.56 -8.84
N ALA A 283 -11.67 -0.27 -8.99
CA ALA A 283 -11.61 -1.71 -8.77
C ALA A 283 -11.45 -2.46 -10.11
N ILE A 284 -10.84 -3.62 -10.05
CA ILE A 284 -10.62 -4.50 -11.20
C ILE A 284 -11.61 -5.65 -11.06
N LEU A 285 -12.74 -5.56 -11.76
CA LEU A 285 -13.88 -6.47 -11.64
C LEU A 285 -14.22 -7.07 -13.00
N GLY A 286 -14.47 -8.36 -13.06
CA GLY A 286 -14.89 -9.07 -14.27
C GLY A 286 -14.35 -10.49 -14.35
N ASP A 287 -14.31 -11.05 -15.55
CA ASP A 287 -13.69 -12.35 -15.78
C ASP A 287 -12.14 -12.30 -15.66
N GLU A 288 -11.49 -13.47 -15.80
CA GLU A 288 -10.03 -13.56 -15.68
C GLU A 288 -9.31 -12.68 -16.71
N ASP A 289 -9.79 -12.63 -17.95
CA ASP A 289 -9.12 -11.92 -19.04
C ASP A 289 -9.29 -10.42 -18.91
N GLU A 290 -10.46 -9.93 -18.50
CA GLU A 290 -10.69 -8.53 -18.15
C GLU A 290 -9.75 -8.08 -17.02
N CYS A 291 -9.69 -8.87 -15.93
CA CYS A 291 -8.86 -8.56 -14.78
C CYS A 291 -7.37 -8.55 -15.12
N ARG A 292 -6.89 -9.54 -15.89
CA ARG A 292 -5.50 -9.62 -16.35
C ARG A 292 -5.14 -8.48 -17.29
N SER A 293 -6.01 -8.16 -18.24
CA SER A 293 -5.81 -7.06 -19.19
C SER A 293 -5.65 -5.73 -18.48
N ARG A 294 -6.43 -5.49 -17.41
CA ARG A 294 -6.32 -4.28 -16.61
C ARG A 294 -5.00 -4.22 -15.83
N ILE A 295 -4.55 -5.30 -15.23
CA ILE A 295 -3.26 -5.37 -14.54
C ILE A 295 -2.10 -5.12 -15.52
N LEU A 296 -2.16 -5.68 -16.73
CA LEU A 296 -1.17 -5.41 -17.80
C LEU A 296 -1.16 -3.93 -18.19
N ALA A 297 -2.32 -3.32 -18.39
CA ALA A 297 -2.41 -1.90 -18.72
C ALA A 297 -1.86 -0.99 -17.62
N ASP A 298 -2.11 -1.33 -16.35
CA ASP A 298 -1.56 -0.61 -15.21
C ASP A 298 -0.02 -0.78 -15.15
N ALA A 299 0.51 -1.97 -15.47
CA ALA A 299 1.95 -2.23 -15.55
C ALA A 299 2.61 -1.43 -16.70
N GLU A 300 1.97 -1.30 -17.86
CA GLU A 300 2.41 -0.44 -18.96
C GLU A 300 2.38 1.04 -18.55
N GLY A 301 1.42 1.43 -17.72
CA GLY A 301 1.29 2.76 -17.12
C GLY A 301 2.37 3.11 -16.09
N GLY A 302 3.24 2.15 -15.72
CA GLY A 302 4.39 2.36 -14.84
C GLY A 302 4.27 1.73 -13.45
N ILE A 303 3.26 0.91 -13.21
CA ILE A 303 3.17 0.12 -11.97
C ILE A 303 4.11 -1.10 -12.07
N HIS A 304 4.98 -1.29 -11.09
CA HIS A 304 5.95 -2.38 -11.05
C HIS A 304 5.45 -3.59 -10.28
N THR A 305 4.84 -3.36 -9.10
CA THR A 305 4.32 -4.43 -8.23
C THR A 305 2.81 -4.28 -8.04
N HIS A 306 2.07 -5.32 -8.39
CA HIS A 306 0.63 -5.39 -8.17
C HIS A 306 0.32 -6.33 -7.02
N ILE A 307 -0.16 -5.78 -5.90
CA ILE A 307 -0.66 -6.56 -4.77
C ILE A 307 -2.11 -6.91 -5.09
N ILE A 308 -2.37 -8.15 -5.43
CA ILE A 308 -3.73 -8.65 -5.67
C ILE A 308 -4.45 -8.72 -4.34
N ALA A 309 -5.42 -7.85 -4.16
CA ALA A 309 -6.25 -7.76 -2.96
C ALA A 309 -7.70 -8.10 -3.33
N PRO A 310 -8.13 -9.35 -3.15
CA PRO A 310 -9.50 -9.73 -3.41
C PRO A 310 -10.49 -8.90 -2.62
N LEU A 311 -11.59 -8.53 -3.24
CA LEU A 311 -12.71 -7.88 -2.57
C LEU A 311 -13.46 -8.91 -1.72
N ALA A 312 -12.82 -9.33 -0.63
CA ALA A 312 -13.18 -10.46 0.22
C ALA A 312 -14.37 -10.16 1.15
N ILE A 313 -15.49 -9.71 0.59
CA ILE A 313 -16.71 -9.52 1.37
C ILE A 313 -17.65 -10.69 1.05
N GLY A 314 -17.56 -11.74 1.86
CA GLY A 314 -18.58 -12.77 1.95
C GLY A 314 -18.41 -14.02 1.07
N ASN A 315 -17.41 -14.12 0.19
CA ASN A 315 -17.23 -15.31 -0.63
C ASN A 315 -15.75 -15.76 -0.71
N SER A 316 -15.45 -16.88 -0.06
CA SER A 316 -14.10 -17.46 -0.06
C SER A 316 -13.74 -18.08 -1.42
N GLU A 317 -14.70 -18.58 -2.17
CA GLU A 317 -14.48 -19.20 -3.49
C GLU A 317 -14.03 -18.15 -4.52
N GLU A 318 -14.68 -16.99 -4.57
CA GLU A 318 -14.27 -15.88 -5.44
C GLU A 318 -12.88 -15.34 -5.04
N THR A 319 -12.55 -15.36 -3.75
CA THR A 319 -11.22 -14.99 -3.27
C THR A 319 -10.15 -15.94 -3.81
N GLU A 320 -10.36 -17.24 -3.69
CA GLU A 320 -9.42 -18.25 -4.20
C GLU A 320 -9.37 -18.26 -5.74
N ARG A 321 -10.51 -18.10 -6.42
CA ARG A 321 -10.57 -17.91 -7.88
C ARG A 321 -9.76 -16.70 -8.33
N THR A 322 -9.88 -15.57 -7.61
CA THR A 322 -9.11 -14.36 -7.90
C THR A 322 -7.62 -14.59 -7.74
N PHE A 323 -7.17 -15.18 -6.65
CA PHE A 323 -5.75 -15.50 -6.49
C PHE A 323 -5.25 -16.52 -7.54
N ALA A 324 -6.01 -17.56 -7.84
CA ALA A 324 -5.64 -18.54 -8.84
C ALA A 324 -5.47 -17.94 -10.24
N ALA A 325 -6.24 -16.91 -10.58
CA ALA A 325 -6.13 -16.21 -11.86
C ALA A 325 -4.78 -15.54 -12.09
N PHE A 326 -4.08 -15.13 -11.02
CA PHE A 326 -2.81 -14.43 -11.08
C PHE A 326 -1.61 -15.27 -10.62
N ALA A 327 -1.80 -16.58 -10.41
CA ALA A 327 -0.72 -17.50 -10.05
C ALA A 327 0.36 -17.55 -11.15
N GLY A 328 1.64 -17.68 -10.76
CA GLY A 328 2.79 -17.54 -11.65
C GLY A 328 2.87 -18.53 -12.81
N GLY A 329 2.17 -19.68 -12.73
CA GLY A 329 2.02 -20.61 -13.86
C GLY A 329 0.94 -20.21 -14.87
N ARG A 330 0.12 -19.21 -14.56
CA ARG A 330 -1.05 -18.80 -15.36
C ARG A 330 -0.99 -17.34 -15.85
N PHE A 331 -0.18 -16.49 -15.20
CA PHE A 331 -0.09 -15.06 -15.51
C PHE A 331 1.33 -14.52 -15.31
N HIS A 332 1.81 -13.73 -16.28
CA HIS A 332 3.11 -13.06 -16.27
C HIS A 332 2.98 -11.60 -16.72
N LEU A 333 3.74 -10.72 -16.11
CA LEU A 333 3.77 -9.29 -16.45
C LEU A 333 4.76 -8.90 -17.56
N GLY A 334 5.42 -9.85 -18.17
CA GLY A 334 6.47 -9.62 -19.17
C GLY A 334 7.84 -9.40 -18.54
#